data_4bf274eeb72cfece043893b6105932a1
#
_entry.id   4bf274eeb72cfece043893b6105932a1
#
_cell.length_a   1.000
_cell.length_b   1.000
_cell.length_c   1.000
_cell.angle_alpha   90.00
_cell.angle_beta   90.00
_cell.angle_gamma   90.00
#
_symmetry.space_group_name_H-M   'P 1'
#
loop_
_entity.id
_entity.type
_entity.pdbx_description
1 polymer ?
#
loop_
_entity_poly.entity_id
_entity_poly.type
_entity_poly.pdbx_seq_one_letter_code
_entity_poly.pdbx_strand_id
1 'polypeptide(L)'
;SARMPSHRALAAFRGQAEGVLTLGLEVDAERPDQPVERTAAYFNVGTQRRPADAWLWQCCRWTWRVKLRASLEAEVFDRLREAAEGAAIDVFGTNLRDLLLAAPAGHKRVLGLDPGIRTGVKTAAIDETGKLLATAVVFPFGSNERRSDAVATIARLIRQHRLTLVSIGNGTASRETVEFVEEVKRLHPGLDFTHVVVSEAGASVYSASELAAAEFPDLDVSYRGAVSIARRLQDPLAELVKIEPKAIGVGQYQHDVDQQKLAHRLDAVVEDCVNAVGVDVNTASSALLCRVAGLSPARANAIVSFRSANGAFRTRRDLLAVPRLGAKTFEQAAGFLRIPDGDDPLDASAVHPEAYPVVLRILKKTGLDIKALIGNAAVLRSLHARDFVDEHFGIPTVTDILGELLKPGRDPRPEFRTAKFADGIKEMKDLQPGMVLEGVVTNVAAFGAFVDVGVHQDGLVHISHLADRRVSDPRDVVKVGDIVKVRVLEVDLARQRISLSMRSEGARRQAPAARRDTRSAAPSQGAMAAAFAKLRR
;
A
#
# COMPACT_ATOMS: atom_id res chain seq x y z
N SER A 1 -11.36 -27.39 -4.75
CA SER A 1 -11.12 -26.17 -5.55
C SER A 1 -11.63 -24.92 -4.83
N ALA A 2 -12.85 -24.91 -4.29
CA ALA A 2 -13.45 -23.74 -3.62
C ALA A 2 -12.69 -23.20 -2.39
N ARG A 3 -11.66 -23.88 -1.89
CA ARG A 3 -10.82 -23.48 -0.76
C ARG A 3 -9.37 -23.16 -1.13
N MET A 4 -9.07 -23.11 -2.43
CA MET A 4 -7.71 -22.81 -2.88
C MET A 4 -7.44 -21.30 -2.73
N PRO A 5 -6.35 -20.89 -2.02
CA PRO A 5 -5.98 -19.49 -1.92
C PRO A 5 -5.68 -18.87 -3.29
N SER A 6 -6.09 -17.61 -3.51
CA SER A 6 -5.97 -16.91 -4.80
C SER A 6 -4.55 -16.94 -5.38
N HIS A 7 -3.52 -16.66 -4.58
CA HIS A 7 -2.13 -16.67 -5.01
C HIS A 7 -1.65 -18.05 -5.50
N ARG A 8 -2.18 -19.16 -4.93
CA ARG A 8 -1.87 -20.52 -5.39
C ARG A 8 -2.58 -20.86 -6.70
N ALA A 9 -3.83 -20.39 -6.85
CA ALA A 9 -4.57 -20.56 -8.09
C ALA A 9 -3.86 -19.81 -9.24
N LEU A 10 -3.48 -18.55 -9.04
CA LEU A 10 -2.73 -17.78 -10.04
C LEU A 10 -1.38 -18.40 -10.37
N ALA A 11 -0.64 -18.90 -9.37
CA ALA A 11 0.62 -19.62 -9.61
C ALA A 11 0.44 -20.88 -10.45
N ALA A 12 -0.65 -21.64 -10.20
CA ALA A 12 -0.98 -22.84 -10.96
C ALA A 12 -1.35 -22.48 -12.42
N PHE A 13 -2.17 -21.46 -12.63
CA PHE A 13 -2.52 -20.98 -13.98
C PHE A 13 -1.33 -20.43 -14.74
N ARG A 14 -0.41 -19.71 -14.08
CA ARG A 14 0.87 -19.29 -14.68
C ARG A 14 1.69 -20.50 -15.12
N GLY A 15 1.89 -21.49 -14.23
CA GLY A 15 2.63 -22.70 -14.57
C GLY A 15 1.99 -23.50 -15.71
N GLN A 16 0.67 -23.44 -15.86
CA GLN A 16 -0.05 -24.00 -17.02
C GLN A 16 0.24 -23.18 -18.29
N ALA A 17 0.16 -21.85 -18.21
CA ALA A 17 0.43 -20.97 -19.35
C ALA A 17 1.87 -21.08 -19.85
N GLU A 18 2.83 -21.28 -18.95
CA GLU A 18 4.26 -21.51 -19.25
C GLU A 18 4.54 -22.96 -19.70
N GLY A 19 3.54 -23.86 -19.76
CA GLY A 19 3.70 -25.25 -20.16
C GLY A 19 4.43 -26.13 -19.13
N VAL A 20 4.65 -25.65 -17.91
CA VAL A 20 5.32 -26.37 -16.82
C VAL A 20 4.35 -27.30 -16.09
N LEU A 21 3.07 -26.92 -15.99
CA LEU A 21 2.03 -27.68 -15.29
C LEU A 21 0.90 -28.07 -16.24
N THR A 22 0.34 -29.24 -16.02
CA THR A 22 -0.96 -29.64 -16.58
C THR A 22 -1.97 -29.63 -15.46
N LEU A 23 -3.02 -28.81 -15.58
CA LEU A 23 -4.10 -28.73 -14.61
C LEU A 23 -5.27 -29.60 -15.07
N GLY A 24 -5.86 -30.32 -14.13
CA GLY A 24 -7.05 -31.14 -14.38
C GLY A 24 -7.91 -31.24 -13.12
N LEU A 25 -9.21 -31.41 -13.29
CA LEU A 25 -10.12 -31.67 -12.19
C LEU A 25 -10.38 -33.19 -12.11
N GLU A 26 -10.14 -33.73 -10.93
CA GLU A 26 -10.51 -35.12 -10.63
C GLU A 26 -11.84 -35.17 -9.90
N VAL A 27 -12.63 -36.13 -10.28
CA VAL A 27 -13.83 -36.52 -9.54
C VAL A 27 -13.36 -37.27 -8.29
N ASP A 28 -14.19 -37.28 -7.25
CA ASP A 28 -13.94 -38.01 -6.02
C ASP A 28 -13.50 -39.46 -6.32
N ALA A 29 -12.29 -39.80 -5.89
CA ALA A 29 -11.67 -41.10 -6.13
C ALA A 29 -12.49 -42.26 -5.51
N GLU A 30 -13.25 -41.97 -4.43
CA GLU A 30 -14.13 -42.97 -3.79
C GLU A 30 -15.42 -43.21 -4.58
N ARG A 31 -15.80 -42.26 -5.46
CA ARG A 31 -17.04 -42.34 -6.27
C ARG A 31 -16.81 -41.90 -7.72
N PRO A 32 -16.00 -42.60 -8.50
CA PRO A 32 -15.63 -42.19 -9.86
C PRO A 32 -16.81 -42.16 -10.83
N ASP A 33 -17.82 -42.98 -10.60
CA ASP A 33 -19.04 -43.08 -11.43
C ASP A 33 -20.17 -42.10 -10.98
N GLN A 34 -20.01 -41.35 -9.89
CA GLN A 34 -21.03 -40.41 -9.39
C GLN A 34 -21.57 -39.44 -10.46
N PRO A 35 -20.76 -38.86 -11.36
CA PRO A 35 -21.26 -37.98 -12.40
C PRO A 35 -22.14 -38.73 -13.43
N VAL A 36 -21.80 -39.98 -13.73
CA VAL A 36 -22.60 -40.84 -14.61
C VAL A 36 -23.92 -41.16 -13.97
N GLU A 37 -23.92 -41.51 -12.66
CA GLU A 37 -25.11 -41.75 -11.87
C GLU A 37 -26.04 -40.54 -11.82
N ARG A 38 -25.47 -39.31 -11.61
CA ARG A 38 -26.24 -38.06 -11.66
C ARG A 38 -26.84 -37.80 -13.03
N THR A 39 -26.08 -38.06 -14.10
CA THR A 39 -26.57 -37.92 -15.48
C THR A 39 -27.72 -38.90 -15.73
N ALA A 40 -27.56 -40.16 -15.32
CA ALA A 40 -28.60 -41.19 -15.43
C ALA A 40 -29.87 -40.82 -14.64
N ALA A 41 -29.70 -40.34 -13.40
CA ALA A 41 -30.81 -39.91 -12.56
C ALA A 41 -31.56 -38.70 -13.17
N TYR A 42 -30.87 -37.74 -13.74
CA TYR A 42 -31.49 -36.58 -14.38
C TYR A 42 -32.39 -36.96 -15.56
N PHE A 43 -31.99 -37.98 -16.33
CA PHE A 43 -32.76 -38.50 -17.47
C PHE A 43 -33.67 -39.67 -17.09
N ASN A 44 -33.87 -39.97 -15.81
CA ASN A 44 -34.66 -41.11 -15.30
C ASN A 44 -34.21 -42.45 -15.90
N VAL A 45 -32.92 -42.61 -16.18
CA VAL A 45 -32.33 -43.88 -16.60
C VAL A 45 -32.16 -44.76 -15.36
N GLY A 46 -33.09 -45.68 -15.16
CA GLY A 46 -33.09 -46.56 -13.98
C GLY A 46 -32.25 -47.81 -14.17
N THR A 47 -32.10 -48.55 -13.08
CA THR A 47 -31.47 -49.88 -13.04
C THR A 47 -32.52 -50.99 -13.02
N GLN A 48 -33.69 -50.77 -13.63
CA GLN A 48 -34.86 -51.68 -13.60
C GLN A 48 -34.67 -52.91 -14.48
N ARG A 49 -33.48 -53.15 -15.02
CA ARG A 49 -33.12 -54.27 -15.89
C ARG A 49 -33.97 -54.36 -17.16
N ARG A 50 -34.47 -53.27 -17.69
CA ARG A 50 -35.11 -53.19 -18.99
C ARG A 50 -34.07 -53.45 -20.08
N PRO A 51 -34.51 -54.02 -21.26
CA PRO A 51 -33.54 -54.30 -22.34
C PRO A 51 -32.65 -53.16 -22.78
N ALA A 52 -33.16 -51.93 -22.73
CA ALA A 52 -32.40 -50.72 -23.14
C ALA A 52 -31.55 -50.10 -22.03
N ASP A 53 -31.69 -50.50 -20.77
CA ASP A 53 -31.01 -49.82 -19.64
C ASP A 53 -29.48 -49.87 -19.76
N ALA A 54 -28.90 -51.00 -20.18
CA ALA A 54 -27.47 -51.16 -20.37
C ALA A 54 -26.92 -50.20 -21.44
N TRP A 55 -27.64 -50.03 -22.53
CA TRP A 55 -27.26 -49.09 -23.61
C TRP A 55 -27.41 -47.65 -23.16
N LEU A 56 -28.47 -47.27 -22.47
CA LEU A 56 -28.68 -45.92 -21.92
C LEU A 56 -27.60 -45.56 -20.92
N TRP A 57 -27.13 -46.49 -20.10
CA TRP A 57 -25.98 -46.27 -19.20
C TRP A 57 -24.68 -45.99 -19.97
N GLN A 58 -24.45 -46.71 -21.09
CA GLN A 58 -23.31 -46.42 -21.95
C GLN A 58 -23.42 -45.01 -22.57
N CYS A 59 -24.64 -44.60 -22.96
CA CYS A 59 -24.87 -43.21 -23.41
C CYS A 59 -24.56 -42.17 -22.32
N CYS A 60 -24.97 -42.41 -21.06
CA CYS A 60 -24.66 -41.54 -19.94
C CYS A 60 -23.13 -41.46 -19.69
N ARG A 61 -22.42 -42.61 -19.73
CA ARG A 61 -20.96 -42.64 -19.63
C ARG A 61 -20.26 -41.85 -20.75
N TRP A 62 -20.71 -42.05 -21.99
CA TRP A 62 -20.20 -41.32 -23.13
C TRP A 62 -20.45 -39.81 -23.02
N THR A 63 -21.70 -39.44 -22.65
CA THR A 63 -22.06 -38.03 -22.43
C THR A 63 -21.19 -37.38 -21.38
N TRP A 64 -20.96 -38.05 -20.25
CA TRP A 64 -20.04 -37.58 -19.24
C TRP A 64 -18.62 -37.39 -19.79
N ARG A 65 -18.04 -38.42 -20.39
CA ARG A 65 -16.64 -38.39 -20.84
C ARG A 65 -16.38 -37.40 -21.97
N VAL A 66 -17.29 -37.30 -22.94
CA VAL A 66 -17.06 -36.58 -24.20
C VAL A 66 -17.67 -35.19 -24.20
N LYS A 67 -18.73 -34.94 -23.44
CA LYS A 67 -19.44 -33.67 -23.47
C LYS A 67 -19.35 -32.91 -22.14
N LEU A 68 -19.81 -33.51 -21.05
CA LEU A 68 -20.00 -32.77 -19.81
C LEU A 68 -18.69 -32.50 -19.07
N ARG A 69 -17.76 -33.46 -19.03
CA ARG A 69 -16.53 -33.33 -18.26
C ARG A 69 -15.71 -32.12 -18.71
N ALA A 70 -15.43 -32.02 -20.01
CA ALA A 70 -14.61 -30.92 -20.54
C ALA A 70 -15.28 -29.56 -20.37
N SER A 71 -16.61 -29.48 -20.59
CA SER A 71 -17.37 -28.25 -20.42
C SER A 71 -17.41 -27.78 -18.96
N LEU A 72 -17.68 -28.72 -18.03
CA LEU A 72 -17.71 -28.40 -16.61
C LEU A 72 -16.31 -28.08 -16.04
N GLU A 73 -15.28 -28.75 -16.55
CA GLU A 73 -13.90 -28.46 -16.18
C GLU A 73 -13.50 -27.04 -16.57
N ALA A 74 -13.80 -26.64 -17.81
CA ALA A 74 -13.58 -25.28 -18.28
C ALA A 74 -14.32 -24.24 -17.42
N GLU A 75 -15.63 -24.46 -17.18
CA GLU A 75 -16.45 -23.56 -16.36
C GLU A 75 -15.91 -23.42 -14.92
N VAL A 76 -15.47 -24.51 -14.30
CA VAL A 76 -14.91 -24.47 -12.94
C VAL A 76 -13.56 -23.75 -12.91
N PHE A 77 -12.71 -23.93 -13.92
CA PHE A 77 -11.45 -23.20 -14.02
C PHE A 77 -11.68 -21.72 -14.28
N ASP A 78 -12.63 -21.35 -15.14
CA ASP A 78 -12.94 -19.94 -15.39
C ASP A 78 -13.46 -19.26 -14.11
N ARG A 79 -14.37 -19.87 -13.39
CA ARG A 79 -14.85 -19.36 -12.09
C ARG A 79 -13.73 -19.26 -11.04
N LEU A 80 -12.83 -20.25 -10.99
CA LEU A 80 -11.70 -20.23 -10.07
C LEU A 80 -10.72 -19.11 -10.42
N ARG A 81 -10.46 -18.91 -11.72
CA ARG A 81 -9.61 -17.84 -12.22
C ARG A 81 -10.20 -16.48 -11.89
N GLU A 82 -11.46 -16.26 -12.23
CA GLU A 82 -12.15 -14.99 -11.97
C GLU A 82 -12.15 -14.64 -10.47
N ALA A 83 -12.44 -15.60 -9.61
CA ALA A 83 -12.40 -15.42 -8.16
C ALA A 83 -10.98 -15.12 -7.64
N ALA A 84 -9.96 -15.79 -8.20
CA ALA A 84 -8.57 -15.59 -7.81
C ALA A 84 -8.03 -14.23 -8.27
N GLU A 85 -8.35 -13.83 -9.50
CA GLU A 85 -7.99 -12.52 -10.06
C GLU A 85 -8.66 -11.38 -9.29
N GLY A 86 -9.97 -11.48 -9.02
CA GLY A 86 -10.70 -10.47 -8.25
C GLY A 86 -10.10 -10.26 -6.86
N ALA A 87 -9.83 -11.35 -6.13
CA ALA A 87 -9.19 -11.28 -4.82
C ALA A 87 -7.76 -10.70 -4.87
N ALA A 88 -6.98 -11.00 -5.91
CA ALA A 88 -5.66 -10.44 -6.09
C ALA A 88 -5.70 -8.93 -6.41
N ILE A 89 -6.61 -8.51 -7.28
CA ILE A 89 -6.81 -7.10 -7.63
C ILE A 89 -7.21 -6.26 -6.40
N ASP A 90 -8.06 -6.79 -5.52
CA ASP A 90 -8.42 -6.11 -4.27
C ASP A 90 -7.21 -5.96 -3.32
N VAL A 91 -6.35 -6.99 -3.23
CA VAL A 91 -5.10 -6.90 -2.47
C VAL A 91 -4.17 -5.84 -3.07
N PHE A 92 -4.03 -5.79 -4.40
CA PHE A 92 -3.20 -4.79 -5.08
C PHE A 92 -3.73 -3.38 -4.85
N GLY A 93 -5.07 -3.19 -4.89
CA GLY A 93 -5.70 -1.93 -4.54
C GLY A 93 -5.41 -1.48 -3.11
N THR A 94 -5.45 -2.41 -2.16
CA THR A 94 -5.11 -2.14 -0.75
C THR A 94 -3.65 -1.75 -0.58
N ASN A 95 -2.73 -2.49 -1.21
CA ASN A 95 -1.30 -2.18 -1.15
C ASN A 95 -0.98 -0.82 -1.78
N LEU A 96 -1.62 -0.46 -2.89
CA LEU A 96 -1.48 0.86 -3.49
C LEU A 96 -1.98 1.95 -2.55
N ARG A 97 -3.15 1.76 -1.92
CA ARG A 97 -3.70 2.69 -0.94
C ARG A 97 -2.74 2.94 0.22
N ASP A 98 -2.13 1.87 0.76
CA ASP A 98 -1.18 1.98 1.87
C ASP A 98 0.08 2.77 1.46
N LEU A 99 0.56 2.61 0.23
CA LEU A 99 1.66 3.40 -0.31
C LEU A 99 1.29 4.88 -0.48
N LEU A 100 0.11 5.17 -1.04
CA LEU A 100 -0.36 6.54 -1.29
C LEU A 100 -0.64 7.30 0.01
N LEU A 101 -1.19 6.61 1.02
CA LEU A 101 -1.54 7.18 2.31
C LEU A 101 -0.44 6.99 3.38
N ALA A 102 0.78 6.65 2.99
CA ALA A 102 1.91 6.60 3.92
C ALA A 102 2.17 8.00 4.52
N ALA A 103 2.73 8.03 5.73
CA ALA A 103 2.98 9.25 6.50
C ALA A 103 3.90 10.23 5.74
N PRO A 104 3.44 11.45 5.41
CA PRO A 104 4.29 12.45 4.77
C PRO A 104 5.21 13.11 5.78
N ALA A 105 6.50 13.25 5.44
CA ALA A 105 7.44 14.02 6.26
C ALA A 105 7.19 15.54 6.18
N GLY A 106 6.38 15.97 5.22
CA GLY A 106 6.04 17.39 5.00
C GLY A 106 7.18 18.22 4.42
N HIS A 107 7.12 19.52 4.65
CA HIS A 107 8.06 20.50 4.11
C HIS A 107 9.44 20.43 4.79
N LYS A 108 10.22 19.43 4.46
CA LYS A 108 11.58 19.23 4.97
C LYS A 108 12.57 19.08 3.83
N ARG A 109 13.82 19.47 4.06
CA ARG A 109 14.92 19.26 3.11
C ARG A 109 15.37 17.81 3.15
N VAL A 110 15.41 17.17 2.00
CA VAL A 110 15.65 15.73 1.88
C VAL A 110 16.79 15.45 0.91
N LEU A 111 17.65 14.48 1.26
CA LEU A 111 18.58 13.86 0.34
C LEU A 111 17.99 12.51 -0.11
N GLY A 112 17.64 12.38 -1.38
CA GLY A 112 17.22 11.11 -1.96
C GLY A 112 18.41 10.30 -2.43
N LEU A 113 18.41 9.02 -2.09
CA LEU A 113 19.41 8.05 -2.51
C LEU A 113 18.71 6.95 -3.31
N ASP A 114 19.12 6.79 -4.56
CA ASP A 114 18.70 5.70 -5.44
C ASP A 114 19.84 4.66 -5.48
N PRO A 115 19.70 3.52 -4.77
CA PRO A 115 20.77 2.56 -4.58
C PRO A 115 21.20 1.88 -5.90
N GLY A 116 22.50 1.67 -6.07
CA GLY A 116 23.03 0.94 -7.21
C GLY A 116 24.46 0.46 -6.96
N ILE A 117 24.68 -0.86 -7.09
CA ILE A 117 26.00 -1.46 -6.81
C ILE A 117 27.02 -1.07 -7.90
N ARG A 118 26.70 -1.34 -9.16
CA ARG A 118 27.63 -1.14 -10.28
C ARG A 118 27.65 0.29 -10.80
N THR A 119 26.49 0.92 -10.88
CA THR A 119 26.33 2.27 -11.45
C THR A 119 26.51 3.39 -10.41
N GLY A 120 26.80 3.03 -9.16
CA GLY A 120 26.88 3.96 -8.03
C GLY A 120 25.49 4.33 -7.51
N VAL A 121 25.46 4.91 -6.32
CA VAL A 121 24.26 5.46 -5.67
C VAL A 121 24.04 6.87 -6.22
N LYS A 122 22.91 7.09 -6.92
CA LYS A 122 22.53 8.42 -7.40
C LYS A 122 21.91 9.19 -6.25
N THR A 123 22.32 10.44 -6.12
CA THR A 123 21.86 11.28 -5.02
C THR A 123 21.21 12.55 -5.56
N ALA A 124 20.14 12.99 -4.92
CA ALA A 124 19.46 14.24 -5.23
C ALA A 124 19.07 14.96 -3.94
N ALA A 125 19.57 16.19 -3.74
CA ALA A 125 19.17 17.05 -2.65
C ALA A 125 18.00 17.93 -3.09
N ILE A 126 16.93 17.98 -2.30
CA ILE A 126 15.75 18.82 -2.55
C ILE A 126 15.48 19.75 -1.37
N ASP A 127 14.89 20.90 -1.66
CA ASP A 127 14.43 21.85 -0.63
C ASP A 127 13.05 21.46 -0.05
N GLU A 128 12.50 22.32 0.80
CA GLU A 128 11.22 22.13 1.47
C GLU A 128 10.03 22.06 0.49
N THR A 129 10.19 22.58 -0.72
CA THR A 129 9.15 22.60 -1.78
C THR A 129 9.31 21.47 -2.79
N GLY A 130 10.33 20.61 -2.61
CA GLY A 130 10.65 19.54 -3.56
C GLY A 130 11.48 20.01 -4.77
N LYS A 131 12.00 21.25 -4.77
CA LYS A 131 12.87 21.76 -5.82
C LYS A 131 14.25 21.15 -5.70
N LEU A 132 14.81 20.70 -6.82
CA LEU A 132 16.17 20.15 -6.89
C LEU A 132 17.22 21.22 -6.60
N LEU A 133 18.13 20.94 -5.66
CA LEU A 133 19.24 21.79 -5.26
C LEU A 133 20.58 21.32 -5.81
N ALA A 134 20.83 20.01 -5.75
CA ALA A 134 22.08 19.41 -6.19
C ALA A 134 21.92 17.91 -6.48
N THR A 135 22.80 17.39 -7.33
CA THR A 135 22.92 15.94 -7.61
C THR A 135 24.37 15.49 -7.50
N ALA A 136 24.56 14.21 -7.20
CA ALA A 136 25.86 13.55 -7.27
C ALA A 136 25.69 12.05 -7.50
N VAL A 137 26.74 11.38 -7.97
CA VAL A 137 26.86 9.91 -7.94
C VAL A 137 27.98 9.58 -6.98
N VAL A 138 27.74 8.64 -6.07
CA VAL A 138 28.73 8.17 -5.11
C VAL A 138 28.91 6.66 -5.25
N PHE A 139 30.10 6.15 -4.96
CA PHE A 139 30.46 4.74 -5.11
C PHE A 139 30.91 4.13 -3.78
N PRO A 140 29.98 3.95 -2.81
CA PRO A 140 30.35 3.49 -1.46
C PRO A 140 30.76 2.01 -1.43
N PHE A 141 30.46 1.23 -2.47
CA PHE A 141 30.69 -0.22 -2.53
C PHE A 141 31.96 -0.60 -3.32
N GLY A 142 32.85 0.36 -3.57
CA GLY A 142 34.10 0.17 -4.30
C GLY A 142 35.33 0.04 -3.39
N SER A 143 36.48 0.57 -3.87
CA SER A 143 37.69 0.66 -3.07
C SER A 143 37.52 1.58 -1.87
N ASN A 144 38.40 1.44 -0.85
CA ASN A 144 38.37 2.30 0.34
C ASN A 144 38.47 3.78 0.00
N GLU A 145 39.23 4.14 -1.03
CA GLU A 145 39.35 5.52 -1.52
C GLU A 145 38.00 6.06 -2.02
N ARG A 146 37.32 5.32 -2.90
CA ARG A 146 35.98 5.67 -3.42
C ARG A 146 34.95 5.76 -2.30
N ARG A 147 35.06 4.89 -1.31
CA ARG A 147 34.18 4.91 -0.13
C ARG A 147 34.40 6.17 0.70
N SER A 148 35.67 6.58 0.91
CA SER A 148 36.01 7.82 1.63
C SER A 148 35.49 9.05 0.87
N ASP A 149 35.64 9.09 -0.45
CA ASP A 149 35.11 10.18 -1.29
C ASP A 149 33.57 10.23 -1.25
N ALA A 150 32.93 9.08 -1.23
CA ALA A 150 31.48 8.97 -1.09
C ALA A 150 31.01 9.54 0.26
N VAL A 151 31.67 9.20 1.37
CA VAL A 151 31.39 9.73 2.71
C VAL A 151 31.55 11.26 2.73
N ALA A 152 32.65 11.78 2.21
CA ALA A 152 32.93 13.21 2.17
C ALA A 152 31.88 13.96 1.32
N THR A 153 31.45 13.37 0.19
CA THR A 153 30.46 13.95 -0.72
C THR A 153 29.09 14.06 -0.04
N ILE A 154 28.60 12.96 0.58
CA ILE A 154 27.32 12.98 1.28
C ILE A 154 27.34 13.95 2.47
N ALA A 155 28.40 13.92 3.28
CA ALA A 155 28.56 14.85 4.41
C ALA A 155 28.57 16.32 3.96
N ARG A 156 29.22 16.62 2.83
CA ARG A 156 29.24 17.97 2.22
C ARG A 156 27.83 18.38 1.77
N LEU A 157 27.09 17.53 1.04
CA LEU A 157 25.73 17.82 0.58
C LEU A 157 24.79 18.09 1.75
N ILE A 158 24.82 17.26 2.80
CA ILE A 158 23.99 17.42 3.99
C ILE A 158 24.27 18.76 4.66
N ARG A 159 25.54 19.12 4.86
CA ARG A 159 25.93 20.36 5.50
C ARG A 159 25.60 21.58 4.64
N GLN A 160 25.95 21.55 3.36
CA GLN A 160 25.77 22.68 2.44
C GLN A 160 24.29 23.04 2.25
N HIS A 161 23.43 22.06 2.13
CA HIS A 161 22.00 22.25 1.89
C HIS A 161 21.14 22.13 3.15
N ARG A 162 21.75 21.94 4.34
CA ARG A 162 21.06 21.78 5.63
C ARG A 162 19.97 20.71 5.58
N LEU A 163 20.33 19.55 5.02
CA LEU A 163 19.41 18.44 4.85
C LEU A 163 19.19 17.75 6.20
N THR A 164 17.94 17.56 6.59
CA THR A 164 17.55 16.95 7.88
C THR A 164 17.08 15.52 7.74
N LEU A 165 16.74 15.11 6.51
CA LEU A 165 16.28 13.76 6.19
C LEU A 165 17.08 13.18 5.02
N VAL A 166 17.29 11.87 5.07
CA VAL A 166 17.86 11.08 3.98
C VAL A 166 16.86 9.97 3.64
N SER A 167 16.32 9.98 2.43
CA SER A 167 15.44 8.91 1.92
C SER A 167 16.23 7.93 1.07
N ILE A 168 16.08 6.64 1.34
CA ILE A 168 16.80 5.56 0.65
C ILE A 168 15.78 4.67 -0.04
N GLY A 169 15.91 4.45 -1.35
CA GLY A 169 15.07 3.50 -2.07
C GLY A 169 15.24 2.08 -1.55
N ASN A 170 14.15 1.31 -1.53
CA ASN A 170 14.14 -0.08 -0.99
C ASN A 170 14.53 -1.15 -2.01
N GLY A 171 15.16 -0.80 -3.13
CA GLY A 171 15.60 -1.75 -4.15
C GLY A 171 16.92 -2.42 -3.85
N THR A 172 17.58 -2.88 -4.93
CA THR A 172 18.88 -3.55 -4.84
C THR A 172 19.92 -2.65 -4.17
N ALA A 173 20.69 -3.19 -3.21
CA ALA A 173 21.69 -2.46 -2.40
C ALA A 173 21.11 -1.42 -1.42
N SER A 174 19.83 -1.49 -1.11
CA SER A 174 19.21 -0.61 -0.11
C SER A 174 19.89 -0.74 1.26
N ARG A 175 20.14 -1.97 1.71
CA ARG A 175 20.75 -2.25 3.01
C ARG A 175 22.18 -1.74 3.10
N GLU A 176 22.97 -2.03 2.09
CA GLU A 176 24.37 -1.56 2.00
C GLU A 176 24.40 -0.01 1.95
N THR A 177 23.37 0.61 1.36
CA THR A 177 23.23 2.08 1.36
C THR A 177 22.84 2.62 2.75
N VAL A 178 22.00 1.90 3.50
CA VAL A 178 21.69 2.24 4.90
C VAL A 178 22.96 2.18 5.76
N GLU A 179 23.75 1.09 5.68
CA GLU A 179 25.00 0.96 6.39
C GLU A 179 26.00 2.08 6.05
N PHE A 180 26.07 2.44 4.77
CA PHE A 180 26.89 3.55 4.31
C PHE A 180 26.42 4.88 4.90
N VAL A 181 25.13 5.16 4.95
CA VAL A 181 24.57 6.39 5.54
C VAL A 181 24.81 6.45 7.05
N GLU A 182 24.72 5.33 7.74
CA GLU A 182 25.08 5.24 9.16
C GLU A 182 26.59 5.45 9.39
N GLU A 183 27.43 4.97 8.50
CA GLU A 183 28.87 5.27 8.55
C GLU A 183 29.13 6.77 8.41
N VAL A 184 28.46 7.45 7.47
CA VAL A 184 28.53 8.92 7.32
C VAL A 184 28.17 9.61 8.63
N LYS A 185 27.08 9.18 9.29
CA LYS A 185 26.63 9.73 10.57
C LYS A 185 27.67 9.52 11.69
N ARG A 186 28.26 8.32 11.76
CA ARG A 186 29.29 7.98 12.74
C ARG A 186 30.58 8.78 12.55
N LEU A 187 31.02 8.99 11.30
CA LEU A 187 32.24 9.73 10.97
C LEU A 187 32.04 11.24 11.08
N HIS A 188 30.81 11.72 11.02
CA HIS A 188 30.45 13.14 11.12
C HIS A 188 29.38 13.38 12.19
N PRO A 189 29.68 13.23 13.49
CA PRO A 189 28.69 13.32 14.58
C PRO A 189 28.06 14.72 14.73
N GLY A 190 28.64 15.74 14.09
CA GLY A 190 28.05 17.09 14.03
C GLY A 190 26.97 17.27 12.96
N LEU A 191 26.62 16.24 12.18
CA LEU A 191 25.51 16.26 11.23
C LEU A 191 24.25 15.67 11.90
N ASP A 192 23.23 16.53 12.03
CA ASP A 192 21.93 16.11 12.56
C ASP A 192 20.97 15.76 11.42
N PHE A 193 20.86 14.49 11.10
CA PHE A 193 19.92 13.97 10.12
C PHE A 193 19.41 12.59 10.50
N THR A 194 18.24 12.23 9.98
CA THR A 194 17.65 10.90 10.12
C THR A 194 17.47 10.28 8.73
N HIS A 195 17.72 8.97 8.60
CA HIS A 195 17.46 8.26 7.36
C HIS A 195 16.16 7.46 7.45
N VAL A 196 15.51 7.25 6.30
CA VAL A 196 14.26 6.49 6.15
C VAL A 196 14.32 5.72 4.84
N VAL A 197 13.99 4.44 4.89
CA VAL A 197 13.82 3.63 3.68
C VAL A 197 12.42 3.87 3.12
N VAL A 198 12.33 4.19 1.84
CA VAL A 198 11.06 4.45 1.14
C VAL A 198 10.91 3.51 -0.04
N SER A 199 9.65 3.21 -0.41
CA SER A 199 9.39 2.40 -1.60
C SER A 199 9.86 3.13 -2.86
N GLU A 200 10.67 2.47 -3.69
CA GLU A 200 11.08 2.97 -5.02
C GLU A 200 10.16 2.47 -6.15
N ALA A 201 9.06 1.76 -5.81
CA ALA A 201 8.14 1.20 -6.79
C ALA A 201 7.73 2.24 -7.86
N GLY A 202 7.93 1.92 -9.14
CA GLY A 202 7.65 2.82 -10.25
C GLY A 202 8.60 4.02 -10.42
N ALA A 203 9.64 4.21 -9.60
CA ALA A 203 10.59 5.33 -9.75
C ALA A 203 11.31 5.31 -11.10
N SER A 204 11.67 4.14 -11.61
CA SER A 204 12.28 3.98 -12.94
C SER A 204 11.30 4.35 -14.07
N VAL A 205 10.01 4.03 -13.91
CA VAL A 205 8.97 4.40 -14.87
C VAL A 205 8.79 5.92 -14.90
N TYR A 206 8.71 6.54 -13.71
CA TYR A 206 8.66 8.00 -13.61
C TYR A 206 9.88 8.64 -14.28
N SER A 207 11.11 8.19 -13.98
CA SER A 207 12.33 8.81 -14.50
C SER A 207 12.40 8.83 -16.02
N ALA A 208 11.83 7.82 -16.69
CA ALA A 208 11.75 7.69 -18.14
C ALA A 208 10.51 8.37 -18.77
N SER A 209 9.59 8.90 -17.96
CA SER A 209 8.33 9.48 -18.45
C SER A 209 8.53 10.86 -19.09
N GLU A 210 7.59 11.22 -20.00
CA GLU A 210 7.51 12.56 -20.59
C GLU A 210 7.31 13.63 -19.51
N LEU A 211 6.55 13.32 -18.46
CA LEU A 211 6.33 14.22 -17.33
C LEU A 211 7.64 14.57 -16.62
N ALA A 212 8.47 13.55 -16.31
CA ALA A 212 9.77 13.78 -15.68
C ALA A 212 10.75 14.50 -16.61
N ALA A 213 10.68 14.25 -17.93
CA ALA A 213 11.45 15.00 -18.90
C ALA A 213 11.04 16.48 -18.98
N ALA A 214 9.76 16.77 -18.87
CA ALA A 214 9.26 18.14 -18.82
C ALA A 214 9.57 18.86 -17.48
N GLU A 215 9.54 18.13 -16.34
CA GLU A 215 9.94 18.67 -15.03
C GLU A 215 11.46 18.96 -14.94
N PHE A 216 12.27 18.15 -15.62
CA PHE A 216 13.73 18.18 -15.57
C PHE A 216 14.34 18.04 -16.96
N PRO A 217 14.21 19.06 -17.84
CA PRO A 217 14.71 18.98 -19.22
C PRO A 217 16.22 18.82 -19.30
N ASP A 218 16.97 19.44 -18.39
CA ASP A 218 18.44 19.46 -18.39
C ASP A 218 19.05 18.41 -17.44
N LEU A 219 18.23 17.59 -16.76
CA LEU A 219 18.69 16.59 -15.81
C LEU A 219 18.77 15.21 -16.48
N ASP A 220 19.92 14.56 -16.35
CA ASP A 220 20.09 13.18 -16.79
C ASP A 220 19.04 12.25 -16.13
N VAL A 221 18.49 11.35 -16.93
CA VAL A 221 17.42 10.43 -16.53
C VAL A 221 17.76 9.62 -15.27
N SER A 222 19.04 9.30 -15.06
CA SER A 222 19.49 8.50 -13.92
C SER A 222 19.32 9.19 -12.56
N TYR A 223 19.24 10.51 -12.51
CA TYR A 223 19.03 11.25 -11.26
C TYR A 223 17.56 11.48 -10.92
N ARG A 224 16.67 11.41 -11.91
CA ARG A 224 15.23 11.67 -11.72
C ARG A 224 14.60 10.68 -10.74
N GLY A 225 15.12 9.43 -10.71
CA GLY A 225 14.74 8.42 -9.71
C GLY A 225 15.04 8.87 -8.28
N ALA A 226 16.26 9.38 -8.03
CA ALA A 226 16.65 9.87 -6.71
C ALA A 226 15.83 11.10 -6.27
N VAL A 227 15.46 12.00 -7.21
CA VAL A 227 14.54 13.11 -6.93
C VAL A 227 13.17 12.59 -6.51
N SER A 228 12.63 11.61 -7.24
CA SER A 228 11.35 11.00 -6.90
C SER A 228 11.38 10.33 -5.52
N ILE A 229 12.44 9.58 -5.20
CA ILE A 229 12.66 8.96 -3.89
C ILE A 229 12.67 10.01 -2.76
N ALA A 230 13.31 11.18 -2.99
CA ALA A 230 13.31 12.27 -2.03
C ALA A 230 11.93 12.88 -1.82
N ARG A 231 11.20 13.16 -2.90
CA ARG A 231 9.85 13.75 -2.88
C ARG A 231 8.80 12.82 -2.28
N ARG A 232 8.95 11.49 -2.46
CA ARG A 232 8.06 10.50 -1.82
C ARG A 232 8.14 10.54 -0.30
N LEU A 233 9.29 10.89 0.27
CA LEU A 233 9.38 11.08 1.70
C LEU A 233 8.68 12.36 2.15
N GLN A 234 8.72 13.44 1.35
CA GLN A 234 7.97 14.66 1.65
C GLN A 234 6.47 14.43 1.57
N ASP A 235 5.98 13.91 0.44
CA ASP A 235 4.58 13.56 0.24
C ASP A 235 4.44 12.38 -0.74
N PRO A 236 4.18 11.16 -0.25
CA PRO A 236 4.01 9.97 -1.08
C PRO A 236 2.90 10.14 -2.11
N LEU A 237 1.75 10.68 -1.71
CA LEU A 237 0.59 10.85 -2.58
C LEU A 237 0.91 11.79 -3.75
N ALA A 238 1.45 12.97 -3.46
CA ALA A 238 1.75 13.99 -4.45
C ALA A 238 2.77 13.52 -5.51
N GLU A 239 3.66 12.62 -5.14
CA GLU A 239 4.67 12.09 -6.07
C GLU A 239 4.17 10.84 -6.82
N LEU A 240 3.54 9.88 -6.13
CA LEU A 240 3.10 8.62 -6.74
C LEU A 240 1.99 8.79 -7.76
N VAL A 241 1.14 9.82 -7.64
CA VAL A 241 0.10 10.13 -8.65
C VAL A 241 0.64 10.49 -10.04
N LYS A 242 1.93 10.81 -10.13
CA LYS A 242 2.63 11.07 -11.40
C LYS A 242 2.92 9.82 -12.21
N ILE A 243 2.77 8.65 -11.59
CA ILE A 243 3.05 7.33 -12.17
C ILE A 243 1.74 6.65 -12.52
N GLU A 244 1.69 5.99 -13.66
CA GLU A 244 0.53 5.16 -14.00
C GLU A 244 0.35 4.07 -12.91
N PRO A 245 -0.84 3.95 -12.27
CA PRO A 245 -1.00 3.10 -11.09
C PRO A 245 -0.60 1.64 -11.32
N LYS A 246 -0.88 1.07 -12.48
CA LYS A 246 -0.48 -0.30 -12.82
C LYS A 246 1.04 -0.48 -13.04
N ALA A 247 1.79 0.61 -13.23
CA ALA A 247 3.26 0.57 -13.31
C ALA A 247 3.92 0.59 -11.92
N ILE A 248 3.14 0.87 -10.86
CA ILE A 248 3.59 0.72 -9.48
C ILE A 248 3.50 -0.77 -9.12
N GLY A 249 4.62 -1.40 -8.78
CA GLY A 249 4.66 -2.80 -8.36
C GLY A 249 4.04 -2.95 -6.95
N VAL A 250 2.79 -3.40 -6.88
CA VAL A 250 2.03 -3.53 -5.63
C VAL A 250 1.73 -4.98 -5.23
N GLY A 251 2.23 -5.95 -5.98
CA GLY A 251 2.06 -7.36 -5.61
C GLY A 251 2.57 -8.37 -6.62
N GLN A 252 2.72 -9.61 -6.16
CA GLN A 252 3.06 -10.75 -7.02
C GLN A 252 1.88 -11.07 -7.94
N TYR A 253 2.18 -11.61 -9.13
CA TYR A 253 1.16 -11.97 -10.13
C TYR A 253 0.34 -10.81 -10.69
N GLN A 254 0.80 -9.56 -10.54
CA GLN A 254 0.10 -8.38 -11.07
C GLN A 254 -0.10 -8.44 -12.59
N HIS A 255 0.83 -9.11 -13.32
CA HIS A 255 0.77 -9.29 -14.76
C HIS A 255 -0.11 -10.48 -15.21
N ASP A 256 -0.54 -11.33 -14.27
CA ASP A 256 -1.32 -12.55 -14.54
C ASP A 256 -2.83 -12.37 -14.35
N VAL A 257 -3.28 -11.18 -13.97
CA VAL A 257 -4.69 -10.83 -13.80
C VAL A 257 -5.20 -10.01 -14.99
N ASP A 258 -6.52 -9.89 -15.11
CA ASP A 258 -7.15 -9.01 -16.11
C ASP A 258 -6.64 -7.56 -15.96
N GLN A 259 -5.91 -7.09 -16.97
CA GLN A 259 -5.25 -5.78 -16.94
C GLN A 259 -6.22 -4.60 -17.02
N GLN A 260 -7.42 -4.78 -17.57
CA GLN A 260 -8.43 -3.72 -17.62
C GLN A 260 -9.10 -3.56 -16.25
N LYS A 261 -9.52 -4.67 -15.64
CA LYS A 261 -10.07 -4.68 -14.27
C LYS A 261 -9.06 -4.12 -13.27
N LEU A 262 -7.79 -4.52 -13.41
CA LEU A 262 -6.70 -3.99 -12.59
C LEU A 262 -6.56 -2.47 -12.74
N ALA A 263 -6.46 -1.94 -13.96
CA ALA A 263 -6.31 -0.52 -14.21
C ALA A 263 -7.48 0.28 -13.59
N HIS A 264 -8.72 -0.12 -13.87
CA HIS A 264 -9.90 0.54 -13.29
C HIS A 264 -9.90 0.54 -11.76
N ARG A 265 -9.52 -0.59 -11.14
CA ARG A 265 -9.48 -0.68 -9.67
C ARG A 265 -8.40 0.22 -9.07
N LEU A 266 -7.21 0.23 -9.66
CA LEU A 266 -6.10 1.06 -9.17
C LEU A 266 -6.35 2.55 -9.40
N ASP A 267 -6.92 2.95 -10.54
CA ASP A 267 -7.30 4.34 -10.80
C ASP A 267 -8.35 4.83 -9.79
N ALA A 268 -9.37 4.01 -9.50
CA ALA A 268 -10.37 4.33 -8.47
C ALA A 268 -9.72 4.51 -7.07
N VAL A 269 -8.76 3.66 -6.72
CA VAL A 269 -8.02 3.80 -5.44
C VAL A 269 -7.24 5.11 -5.38
N VAL A 270 -6.59 5.51 -6.47
CA VAL A 270 -5.86 6.80 -6.52
C VAL A 270 -6.82 7.97 -6.33
N GLU A 271 -7.95 7.97 -7.04
CA GLU A 271 -8.98 9.02 -6.92
C GLU A 271 -9.53 9.09 -5.48
N ASP A 272 -9.89 7.96 -4.90
CA ASP A 272 -10.35 7.87 -3.52
C ASP A 272 -9.33 8.43 -2.51
N CYS A 273 -8.04 8.10 -2.67
CA CYS A 273 -6.99 8.60 -1.79
C CYS A 273 -6.79 10.10 -1.92
N VAL A 274 -6.76 10.62 -3.15
CA VAL A 274 -6.60 12.06 -3.41
C VAL A 274 -7.78 12.85 -2.85
N ASN A 275 -9.00 12.37 -3.07
CA ASN A 275 -10.21 13.02 -2.57
C ASN A 275 -10.31 12.96 -1.04
N ALA A 276 -9.88 11.86 -0.42
CA ALA A 276 -9.88 11.71 1.05
C ALA A 276 -8.88 12.65 1.74
N VAL A 277 -7.70 12.85 1.16
CA VAL A 277 -6.69 13.79 1.69
C VAL A 277 -7.09 15.24 1.41
N GLY A 278 -7.66 15.50 0.24
CA GLY A 278 -7.89 16.84 -0.28
C GLY A 278 -6.62 17.44 -0.89
N VAL A 279 -6.79 18.41 -1.75
CA VAL A 279 -5.72 18.96 -2.58
C VAL A 279 -5.63 20.48 -2.41
N ASP A 280 -4.49 20.98 -1.96
CA ASP A 280 -4.22 22.42 -1.97
C ASP A 280 -4.07 22.91 -3.41
N VAL A 281 -5.00 23.73 -3.85
CA VAL A 281 -5.07 24.23 -5.23
C VAL A 281 -3.90 25.16 -5.58
N ASN A 282 -3.30 25.80 -4.58
CA ASN A 282 -2.22 26.75 -4.77
C ASN A 282 -0.86 26.06 -4.92
N THR A 283 -0.68 24.86 -4.38
CA THR A 283 0.62 24.17 -4.40
C THR A 283 0.62 22.91 -5.30
N ALA A 284 -0.55 22.31 -5.52
CA ALA A 284 -0.67 21.04 -6.23
C ALA A 284 -0.17 21.08 -7.67
N SER A 285 0.46 19.98 -8.11
CA SER A 285 0.81 19.78 -9.52
C SER A 285 -0.43 19.50 -10.36
N SER A 286 -0.32 19.70 -11.67
CA SER A 286 -1.37 19.30 -12.61
C SER A 286 -1.68 17.79 -12.53
N ALA A 287 -0.66 16.96 -12.30
CA ALA A 287 -0.83 15.52 -12.14
C ALA A 287 -1.68 15.16 -10.91
N LEU A 288 -1.51 15.87 -9.79
CA LEU A 288 -2.33 15.69 -8.59
C LEU A 288 -3.74 16.23 -8.80
N LEU A 289 -3.89 17.42 -9.36
CA LEU A 289 -5.18 18.04 -9.64
C LEU A 289 -6.07 17.20 -10.57
N CYS A 290 -5.49 16.54 -11.59
CA CYS A 290 -6.28 15.72 -12.51
C CYS A 290 -6.85 14.43 -11.88
N ARG A 291 -6.42 14.08 -10.67
CA ARG A 291 -6.97 12.97 -9.87
C ARG A 291 -8.11 13.39 -8.95
N VAL A 292 -8.39 14.69 -8.86
CA VAL A 292 -9.56 15.20 -8.13
C VAL A 292 -10.82 14.92 -8.94
N ALA A 293 -11.86 14.43 -8.28
CA ALA A 293 -13.16 14.15 -8.91
C ALA A 293 -13.68 15.37 -9.71
N GLY A 294 -14.09 15.12 -10.92
CA GLY A 294 -14.59 16.17 -11.83
C GLY A 294 -13.52 16.96 -12.60
N LEU A 295 -12.22 16.80 -12.29
CA LEU A 295 -11.15 17.48 -13.01
C LEU A 295 -10.52 16.57 -14.09
N SER A 296 -10.53 17.06 -15.34
CA SER A 296 -9.78 16.45 -16.44
C SER A 296 -8.36 17.02 -16.51
N PRO A 297 -7.40 16.38 -17.22
CA PRO A 297 -6.07 16.93 -17.42
C PRO A 297 -6.07 18.35 -17.99
N ALA A 298 -6.99 18.66 -18.92
CA ALA A 298 -7.12 20.00 -19.49
C ALA A 298 -7.58 21.06 -18.47
N ARG A 299 -8.47 20.67 -17.52
CA ARG A 299 -8.91 21.55 -16.43
C ARG A 299 -7.84 21.73 -15.37
N ALA A 300 -7.14 20.66 -15.00
CA ALA A 300 -5.98 20.71 -14.08
C ALA A 300 -4.88 21.66 -14.60
N ASN A 301 -4.54 21.55 -15.88
CA ASN A 301 -3.60 22.48 -16.53
C ASN A 301 -4.12 23.92 -16.55
N ALA A 302 -5.41 24.13 -16.78
CA ALA A 302 -6.01 25.47 -16.76
C ALA A 302 -5.93 26.11 -15.36
N ILE A 303 -6.13 25.34 -14.27
CA ILE A 303 -5.97 25.82 -12.90
C ILE A 303 -4.53 26.26 -12.66
N VAL A 304 -3.56 25.41 -13.02
CA VAL A 304 -2.12 25.71 -12.85
C VAL A 304 -1.73 26.96 -13.65
N SER A 305 -2.16 27.06 -14.91
CA SER A 305 -1.86 28.24 -15.76
C SER A 305 -2.50 29.51 -15.21
N PHE A 306 -3.74 29.43 -14.73
CA PHE A 306 -4.45 30.56 -14.15
C PHE A 306 -3.75 31.11 -12.91
N ARG A 307 -3.37 30.25 -11.96
CA ARG A 307 -2.66 30.69 -10.75
C ARG A 307 -1.27 31.25 -11.06
N SER A 308 -0.59 30.72 -12.08
CA SER A 308 0.72 31.24 -12.50
C SER A 308 0.62 32.63 -13.10
N ALA A 309 -0.48 32.96 -13.77
CA ALA A 309 -0.73 34.24 -14.40
C ALA A 309 -1.34 35.29 -13.45
N ASN A 310 -2.22 34.87 -12.53
CA ASN A 310 -3.05 35.77 -11.72
C ASN A 310 -2.68 35.75 -10.21
N GLY A 311 -1.77 34.88 -9.80
CA GLY A 311 -1.42 34.67 -8.39
C GLY A 311 -2.27 33.56 -7.73
N ALA A 312 -2.06 33.40 -6.44
CA ALA A 312 -2.73 32.36 -5.64
C ALA A 312 -4.24 32.65 -5.52
N PHE A 313 -5.05 31.58 -5.55
CA PHE A 313 -6.47 31.62 -5.24
C PHE A 313 -6.67 32.01 -3.77
N ARG A 314 -7.59 32.96 -3.53
CA ARG A 314 -7.93 33.42 -2.19
C ARG A 314 -9.18 32.76 -1.63
N THR A 315 -10.10 32.38 -2.53
CA THR A 315 -11.32 31.66 -2.18
C THR A 315 -11.59 30.53 -3.17
N ARG A 316 -12.34 29.51 -2.77
CA ARG A 316 -12.80 28.45 -3.70
C ARG A 316 -13.62 29.03 -4.85
N ARG A 317 -14.35 30.12 -4.64
CA ARG A 317 -15.15 30.76 -5.69
C ARG A 317 -14.30 31.33 -6.83
N ASP A 318 -13.06 31.69 -6.57
CA ASP A 318 -12.13 32.19 -7.58
C ASP A 318 -11.88 31.14 -8.68
N LEU A 319 -12.06 29.86 -8.36
CA LEU A 319 -11.97 28.76 -9.33
C LEU A 319 -12.99 28.89 -10.47
N LEU A 320 -14.13 29.55 -10.27
CA LEU A 320 -15.12 29.80 -11.32
C LEU A 320 -14.61 30.75 -12.42
N ALA A 321 -13.55 31.52 -12.15
CA ALA A 321 -12.88 32.35 -13.13
C ALA A 321 -11.89 31.57 -14.02
N VAL A 322 -11.58 30.33 -13.68
CA VAL A 322 -10.66 29.48 -14.46
C VAL A 322 -11.35 29.04 -15.76
N PRO A 323 -10.71 29.24 -16.93
CA PRO A 323 -11.26 28.78 -18.21
C PRO A 323 -11.59 27.28 -18.19
N ARG A 324 -12.73 26.89 -18.74
CA ARG A 324 -13.25 25.50 -18.82
C ARG A 324 -13.69 24.89 -17.49
N LEU A 325 -13.69 25.63 -16.39
CA LEU A 325 -14.15 25.20 -15.08
C LEU A 325 -15.52 25.84 -14.81
N GLY A 326 -16.58 25.26 -15.39
CA GLY A 326 -17.94 25.75 -15.20
C GLY A 326 -18.55 25.32 -13.86
N ALA A 327 -19.73 25.86 -13.52
CA ALA A 327 -20.43 25.62 -12.25
C ALA A 327 -20.55 24.15 -11.88
N LYS A 328 -20.97 23.27 -12.80
CA LYS A 328 -21.12 21.84 -12.57
C LYS A 328 -19.78 21.15 -12.19
N THR A 329 -18.68 21.56 -12.84
CA THR A 329 -17.35 21.02 -12.49
C THR A 329 -16.89 21.55 -11.13
N PHE A 330 -17.17 22.81 -10.84
CA PHE A 330 -16.90 23.40 -9.53
C PHE A 330 -17.64 22.64 -8.42
N GLU A 331 -18.94 22.39 -8.59
CA GLU A 331 -19.74 21.60 -7.64
C GLU A 331 -19.15 20.20 -7.40
N GLN A 332 -18.62 19.54 -8.42
CA GLN A 332 -18.00 18.21 -8.26
C GLN A 332 -16.64 18.24 -7.55
N ALA A 333 -15.83 19.26 -7.78
CA ALA A 333 -14.45 19.32 -7.33
C ALA A 333 -14.24 20.10 -6.02
N ALA A 334 -15.10 21.09 -5.75
CA ALA A 334 -14.86 22.10 -4.69
C ALA A 334 -14.68 21.51 -3.28
N GLY A 335 -15.38 20.42 -2.96
CA GLY A 335 -15.26 19.75 -1.68
C GLY A 335 -13.89 19.11 -1.43
N PHE A 336 -13.13 18.83 -2.49
CA PHE A 336 -11.82 18.18 -2.43
C PHE A 336 -10.66 19.16 -2.62
N LEU A 337 -10.93 20.38 -3.05
CA LEU A 337 -9.93 21.43 -3.22
C LEU A 337 -9.82 22.26 -1.93
N ARG A 338 -8.61 22.55 -1.50
CA ARG A 338 -8.30 23.28 -0.26
C ARG A 338 -7.58 24.59 -0.59
N ILE A 339 -7.82 25.61 0.24
CA ILE A 339 -7.08 26.88 0.25
C ILE A 339 -6.74 27.20 1.72
N PRO A 340 -5.62 26.67 2.24
CA PRO A 340 -5.28 26.80 3.67
C PRO A 340 -5.15 28.25 4.13
N ASP A 341 -4.54 29.11 3.29
CA ASP A 341 -4.25 30.51 3.58
C ASP A 341 -5.24 31.47 2.87
N GLY A 342 -6.48 31.01 2.63
CA GLY A 342 -7.53 31.76 1.98
C GLY A 342 -8.22 32.77 2.87
N ASP A 343 -9.11 33.58 2.25
CA ASP A 343 -9.90 34.58 2.96
C ASP A 343 -11.03 33.96 3.78
N ASP A 344 -11.58 32.82 3.31
CA ASP A 344 -12.61 32.06 4.02
C ASP A 344 -12.01 30.84 4.72
N PRO A 345 -12.02 30.77 6.07
CA PRO A 345 -11.48 29.62 6.80
C PRO A 345 -12.14 28.28 6.45
N LEU A 346 -13.38 28.28 5.92
CA LEU A 346 -14.06 27.07 5.47
C LEU A 346 -13.41 26.47 4.22
N ASP A 347 -12.74 27.29 3.41
CA ASP A 347 -12.05 26.83 2.21
C ASP A 347 -10.81 25.96 2.52
N ALA A 348 -10.31 25.99 3.74
CA ALA A 348 -9.30 25.05 4.24
C ALA A 348 -9.88 23.70 4.68
N SER A 349 -11.20 23.60 4.87
CA SER A 349 -11.88 22.42 5.41
C SER A 349 -12.39 21.47 4.33
N ALA A 350 -12.90 20.28 4.72
CA ALA A 350 -13.61 19.37 3.82
C ALA A 350 -15.09 19.71 3.64
N VAL A 351 -15.60 20.76 4.30
CA VAL A 351 -16.99 21.20 4.13
C VAL A 351 -17.20 21.66 2.69
N HIS A 352 -18.17 21.04 2.01
CA HIS A 352 -18.52 21.43 0.66
C HIS A 352 -19.17 22.82 0.63
N PRO A 353 -18.88 23.71 -0.36
CA PRO A 353 -19.46 25.04 -0.43
C PRO A 353 -20.99 25.08 -0.40
N GLU A 354 -21.67 24.07 -0.94
CA GLU A 354 -23.14 23.94 -0.85
C GLU A 354 -23.64 23.80 0.59
N ALA A 355 -22.82 23.25 1.49
CA ALA A 355 -23.16 23.05 2.88
C ALA A 355 -22.80 24.24 3.78
N TYR A 356 -22.19 25.32 3.27
CA TYR A 356 -21.93 26.54 4.03
C TYR A 356 -23.17 27.14 4.69
N PRO A 357 -24.40 27.09 4.11
CA PRO A 357 -25.61 27.51 4.82
C PRO A 357 -25.85 26.78 6.15
N VAL A 358 -25.46 25.50 6.25
CA VAL A 358 -25.54 24.75 7.52
C VAL A 358 -24.59 25.37 8.57
N VAL A 359 -23.36 25.68 8.16
CA VAL A 359 -22.37 26.33 9.04
C VAL A 359 -22.86 27.71 9.49
N LEU A 360 -23.47 28.49 8.59
CA LEU A 360 -24.06 29.79 8.95
C LEU A 360 -25.19 29.65 9.99
N ARG A 361 -26.01 28.60 9.93
CA ARG A 361 -27.02 28.32 10.97
C ARG A 361 -26.36 27.98 12.32
N ILE A 362 -25.25 27.22 12.29
CA ILE A 362 -24.47 26.90 13.49
C ILE A 362 -23.91 28.18 14.12
N LEU A 363 -23.28 29.04 13.31
CA LEU A 363 -22.77 30.35 13.78
C LEU A 363 -23.83 31.21 14.39
N LYS A 364 -25.02 31.32 13.75
CA LYS A 364 -26.16 32.07 14.26
C LYS A 364 -26.66 31.53 15.59
N LYS A 365 -26.70 30.20 15.79
CA LYS A 365 -27.13 29.55 17.05
C LYS A 365 -26.12 29.73 18.17
N THR A 366 -24.82 29.66 17.86
CA THR A 366 -23.75 29.77 18.86
C THR A 366 -23.36 31.21 19.17
N GLY A 367 -23.67 32.16 18.29
CA GLY A 367 -23.25 33.57 18.44
C GLY A 367 -21.75 33.79 18.24
N LEU A 368 -21.02 32.77 17.76
CA LEU A 368 -19.57 32.82 17.51
C LEU A 368 -19.28 33.17 16.06
N ASP A 369 -18.13 33.76 15.81
CA ASP A 369 -17.57 33.84 14.44
C ASP A 369 -16.94 32.50 14.02
N ILE A 370 -16.64 32.35 12.73
CA ILE A 370 -16.14 31.11 12.17
C ILE A 370 -14.77 30.73 12.77
N LYS A 371 -13.89 31.71 13.02
CA LYS A 371 -12.55 31.46 13.56
C LYS A 371 -12.61 31.02 15.03
N ALA A 372 -13.57 31.53 15.80
CA ALA A 372 -13.80 31.11 17.18
C ALA A 372 -14.54 29.77 17.30
N LEU A 373 -15.32 29.38 16.28
CA LEU A 373 -16.04 28.11 16.25
C LEU A 373 -15.13 26.95 15.84
N ILE A 374 -14.28 27.15 14.82
CA ILE A 374 -13.35 26.14 14.31
C ILE A 374 -12.41 25.67 15.44
N GLY A 375 -12.36 24.34 15.65
CA GLY A 375 -11.54 23.73 16.71
C GLY A 375 -12.08 23.85 18.13
N ASN A 376 -13.20 24.54 18.32
CA ASN A 376 -13.81 24.71 19.66
C ASN A 376 -14.57 23.44 20.09
N ALA A 377 -13.82 22.49 20.65
CA ALA A 377 -14.35 21.20 21.04
C ALA A 377 -15.47 21.29 22.08
N ALA A 378 -15.44 22.28 22.98
CA ALA A 378 -16.45 22.45 24.04
C ALA A 378 -17.81 22.81 23.42
N VAL A 379 -17.84 23.77 22.51
CA VAL A 379 -19.07 24.19 21.84
C VAL A 379 -19.54 23.14 20.85
N LEU A 380 -18.65 22.67 19.94
CA LEU A 380 -19.04 21.74 18.85
C LEU A 380 -19.59 20.41 19.39
N ARG A 381 -19.06 19.88 20.49
CA ARG A 381 -19.57 18.64 21.11
C ARG A 381 -20.90 18.82 21.83
N SER A 382 -21.27 20.04 22.21
CA SER A 382 -22.57 20.33 22.83
C SER A 382 -23.70 20.47 21.81
N LEU A 383 -23.38 20.58 20.52
CA LEU A 383 -24.38 20.72 19.47
C LEU A 383 -24.91 19.35 19.01
N HIS A 384 -26.22 19.30 18.80
CA HIS A 384 -26.87 18.12 18.25
C HIS A 384 -27.11 18.29 16.75
N ALA A 385 -26.64 17.33 15.93
CA ALA A 385 -26.79 17.38 14.47
C ALA A 385 -28.24 17.58 14.03
N ARG A 386 -29.22 17.01 14.78
CA ARG A 386 -30.65 17.13 14.49
C ARG A 386 -31.17 18.57 14.46
N ASP A 387 -30.50 19.50 15.15
CA ASP A 387 -30.95 20.90 15.25
C ASP A 387 -30.64 21.70 13.96
N PHE A 388 -29.85 21.16 13.05
CA PHE A 388 -29.36 21.82 11.84
C PHE A 388 -29.75 21.11 10.55
N VAL A 389 -30.56 20.04 10.65
CA VAL A 389 -31.09 19.28 9.52
C VAL A 389 -32.11 20.12 8.76
N ASP A 390 -32.17 19.99 7.43
CA ASP A 390 -33.17 20.54 6.55
C ASP A 390 -33.52 19.54 5.42
N GLU A 391 -34.31 20.00 4.43
CA GLU A 391 -34.73 19.18 3.28
C GLU A 391 -33.56 18.68 2.43
N HIS A 392 -32.42 19.39 2.44
CA HIS A 392 -31.24 19.08 1.63
C HIS A 392 -30.14 18.36 2.42
N PHE A 393 -30.02 18.64 3.73
CA PHE A 393 -28.93 18.14 4.57
C PHE A 393 -29.46 17.30 5.74
N GLY A 394 -29.26 15.99 5.66
CA GLY A 394 -29.66 15.04 6.71
C GLY A 394 -28.67 14.98 7.88
N ILE A 395 -29.02 14.17 8.90
CA ILE A 395 -28.22 13.96 10.12
C ILE A 395 -26.76 13.53 9.78
N PRO A 396 -26.51 12.58 8.87
CA PRO A 396 -25.13 12.18 8.55
C PRO A 396 -24.28 13.36 8.08
N THR A 397 -24.78 14.14 7.10
CA THR A 397 -24.07 15.29 6.53
C THR A 397 -23.78 16.35 7.61
N VAL A 398 -24.73 16.67 8.46
CA VAL A 398 -24.53 17.64 9.55
C VAL A 398 -23.52 17.10 10.57
N THR A 399 -23.54 15.81 10.87
CA THR A 399 -22.56 15.18 11.76
C THR A 399 -21.14 15.28 11.19
N ASP A 400 -20.98 15.04 9.89
CA ASP A 400 -19.70 15.18 9.20
C ASP A 400 -19.20 16.62 9.22
N ILE A 401 -20.11 17.60 9.00
CA ILE A 401 -19.78 19.04 9.09
C ILE A 401 -19.30 19.40 10.50
N LEU A 402 -19.99 18.96 11.55
CA LEU A 402 -19.57 19.20 12.94
C LEU A 402 -18.22 18.56 13.24
N GLY A 403 -17.99 17.35 12.73
CA GLY A 403 -16.71 16.65 12.83
C GLY A 403 -15.58 17.39 12.13
N GLU A 404 -15.86 17.93 10.95
CA GLU A 404 -14.90 18.70 10.17
C GLU A 404 -14.59 20.06 10.81
N LEU A 405 -15.58 20.76 11.33
CA LEU A 405 -15.36 22.01 12.08
C LEU A 405 -14.54 21.79 13.36
N LEU A 406 -14.63 20.60 13.97
CA LEU A 406 -13.82 20.24 15.14
C LEU A 406 -12.33 20.10 14.78
N LYS A 407 -12.01 19.59 13.60
CA LYS A 407 -10.66 19.36 13.10
C LYS A 407 -10.62 19.63 11.60
N PRO A 408 -10.64 20.89 11.16
CA PRO A 408 -10.72 21.23 9.74
C PRO A 408 -9.51 20.79 8.97
N GLY A 409 -9.75 20.29 7.77
CA GLY A 409 -8.68 19.87 6.85
C GLY A 409 -7.76 18.78 7.41
N ARG A 410 -8.28 17.95 8.33
CA ARG A 410 -7.47 16.88 8.90
C ARG A 410 -7.00 15.92 7.83
N ASP A 411 -5.69 15.82 7.68
CA ASP A 411 -5.07 14.79 6.86
C ASP A 411 -5.39 13.40 7.47
N PRO A 412 -6.01 12.47 6.74
CA PRO A 412 -6.30 11.13 7.23
C PRO A 412 -5.05 10.26 7.38
N ARG A 413 -3.92 10.72 6.84
CA ARG A 413 -2.65 10.00 6.91
C ARG A 413 -2.06 10.04 8.33
N PRO A 414 -1.31 9.00 8.74
CA PRO A 414 -0.66 8.99 10.04
C PRO A 414 0.39 10.11 10.14
N GLU A 415 0.72 10.50 11.37
CA GLU A 415 1.85 11.41 11.62
C GLU A 415 3.17 10.74 11.24
N PHE A 416 4.04 11.51 10.58
CA PHE A 416 5.37 11.02 10.25
C PHE A 416 6.20 10.79 11.51
N ARG A 417 6.66 9.56 11.68
CA ARG A 417 7.56 9.13 12.75
C ARG A 417 8.66 8.28 12.15
N THR A 418 9.84 8.33 12.73
CA THR A 418 10.97 7.45 12.35
C THR A 418 11.18 6.41 13.44
N ALA A 419 11.33 5.15 13.06
CA ALA A 419 11.68 4.10 14.00
C ALA A 419 13.10 4.35 14.54
N LYS A 420 13.26 4.14 15.83
CA LYS A 420 14.57 4.14 16.47
C LYS A 420 15.02 2.69 16.59
N PHE A 421 15.83 2.25 15.64
CA PHE A 421 16.46 0.92 15.75
C PHE A 421 17.43 0.91 16.94
N ALA A 422 17.52 -0.24 17.60
CA ALA A 422 18.38 -0.36 18.77
C ALA A 422 19.86 -0.35 18.38
N ASP A 423 20.65 0.51 19.03
CA ASP A 423 22.08 0.60 18.81
C ASP A 423 22.77 -0.75 19.11
N GLY A 424 23.65 -1.19 18.21
CA GLY A 424 24.44 -2.41 18.36
C GLY A 424 23.78 -3.69 17.83
N ILE A 425 22.54 -3.64 17.34
CA ILE A 425 21.84 -4.77 16.70
C ILE A 425 21.92 -4.59 15.18
N LYS A 426 22.75 -5.39 14.52
CA LYS A 426 22.99 -5.31 13.06
C LYS A 426 22.73 -6.63 12.35
N GLU A 427 22.98 -7.74 13.02
CA GLU A 427 22.85 -9.08 12.45
C GLU A 427 21.88 -9.92 13.28
N MET A 428 21.31 -10.96 12.67
CA MET A 428 20.41 -11.88 13.36
C MET A 428 21.03 -12.51 14.63
N LYS A 429 22.34 -12.68 14.64
CA LYS A 429 23.07 -13.22 15.80
C LYS A 429 23.07 -12.29 17.02
N ASP A 430 22.84 -10.99 16.80
CA ASP A 430 22.80 -9.99 17.86
C ASP A 430 21.43 -9.99 18.58
N LEU A 431 20.42 -10.61 17.95
CA LEU A 431 19.08 -10.74 18.52
C LEU A 431 19.03 -11.84 19.58
N GLN A 432 18.50 -11.52 20.74
CA GLN A 432 18.26 -12.50 21.82
C GLN A 432 16.76 -12.60 22.12
N PRO A 433 16.24 -13.80 22.39
CA PRO A 433 14.87 -13.97 22.86
C PRO A 433 14.58 -13.10 24.10
N GLY A 434 13.43 -12.42 24.07
CA GLY A 434 13.01 -11.48 25.11
C GLY A 434 13.36 -10.02 24.86
N MET A 435 14.24 -9.69 23.91
CA MET A 435 14.52 -8.31 23.54
C MET A 435 13.26 -7.60 23.01
N VAL A 436 13.04 -6.36 23.43
CA VAL A 436 11.97 -5.50 22.95
C VAL A 436 12.59 -4.43 22.07
N LEU A 437 12.14 -4.39 20.81
CA LEU A 437 12.69 -3.54 19.76
C LEU A 437 11.58 -2.72 19.11
N GLU A 438 11.92 -1.54 18.58
CA GLU A 438 11.07 -0.87 17.61
C GLU A 438 11.37 -1.42 16.22
N GLY A 439 10.34 -1.63 15.42
CA GLY A 439 10.50 -2.06 14.04
C GLY A 439 9.45 -1.42 13.15
N VAL A 440 9.69 -1.48 11.86
CA VAL A 440 8.77 -0.98 10.82
C VAL A 440 8.10 -2.16 10.13
N VAL A 441 6.78 -2.12 10.00
CA VAL A 441 6.03 -3.12 9.26
C VAL A 441 6.34 -2.98 7.77
N THR A 442 6.98 -3.98 7.19
CA THR A 442 7.39 -3.99 5.77
C THR A 442 6.34 -4.64 4.88
N ASN A 443 5.61 -5.64 5.40
CA ASN A 443 4.56 -6.33 4.66
C ASN A 443 3.52 -6.93 5.59
N VAL A 444 2.26 -7.00 5.13
CA VAL A 444 1.15 -7.62 5.86
C VAL A 444 0.53 -8.73 5.02
N ALA A 445 0.61 -9.96 5.52
CA ALA A 445 0.02 -11.16 4.92
C ALA A 445 -1.15 -11.68 5.77
N ALA A 446 -1.99 -12.54 5.21
CA ALA A 446 -3.14 -13.10 5.92
C ALA A 446 -2.78 -13.88 7.21
N PHE A 447 -1.55 -14.36 7.33
CA PHE A 447 -1.07 -15.12 8.49
C PHE A 447 -0.26 -14.29 9.49
N GLY A 448 0.00 -13.01 9.21
CA GLY A 448 0.77 -12.13 10.10
C GLY A 448 1.43 -10.96 9.40
N ALA A 449 2.27 -10.22 10.12
CA ALA A 449 3.02 -9.08 9.62
C ALA A 449 4.53 -9.33 9.64
N PHE A 450 5.21 -8.87 8.61
CA PHE A 450 6.66 -8.82 8.54
C PHE A 450 7.13 -7.48 9.08
N VAL A 451 8.13 -7.51 9.96
CA VAL A 451 8.64 -6.32 10.66
C VAL A 451 10.14 -6.28 10.53
N ASP A 452 10.64 -5.20 9.94
CA ASP A 452 12.06 -4.87 9.97
C ASP A 452 12.43 -4.30 11.35
N VAL A 453 13.34 -4.97 12.02
CA VAL A 453 13.86 -4.58 13.35
C VAL A 453 15.32 -4.09 13.30
N GLY A 454 15.79 -3.70 12.10
CA GLY A 454 17.15 -3.20 11.88
C GLY A 454 18.19 -4.29 11.61
N VAL A 455 17.78 -5.55 11.41
CA VAL A 455 18.66 -6.65 10.99
C VAL A 455 18.39 -7.06 9.54
N HIS A 456 19.33 -7.80 8.90
CA HIS A 456 19.26 -8.17 7.49
C HIS A 456 18.07 -9.07 7.09
N GLN A 457 17.21 -9.43 8.02
CA GLN A 457 16.05 -10.30 7.81
C GLN A 457 14.82 -9.78 8.56
N ASP A 458 13.71 -9.61 7.84
CA ASP A 458 12.46 -9.25 8.48
C ASP A 458 11.98 -10.35 9.42
N GLY A 459 11.55 -9.96 10.62
CA GLY A 459 10.93 -10.85 11.56
C GLY A 459 9.43 -11.02 11.28
N LEU A 460 8.89 -12.19 11.58
CA LEU A 460 7.46 -12.48 11.43
C LEU A 460 6.74 -12.34 12.76
N VAL A 461 5.75 -11.46 12.82
CA VAL A 461 4.72 -11.44 13.87
C VAL A 461 3.53 -12.25 13.35
N HIS A 462 3.38 -13.49 13.81
CA HIS A 462 2.25 -14.33 13.43
C HIS A 462 0.92 -13.72 13.91
N ILE A 463 -0.20 -13.93 13.19
CA ILE A 463 -1.51 -13.38 13.52
C ILE A 463 -1.93 -13.60 14.99
N SER A 464 -1.53 -14.72 15.58
CA SER A 464 -1.79 -15.01 16.99
C SER A 464 -0.98 -14.15 17.96
N HIS A 465 0.05 -13.44 17.50
CA HIS A 465 0.98 -12.61 18.28
C HIS A 465 0.88 -11.11 17.98
N LEU A 466 -0.07 -10.70 17.13
CA LEU A 466 -0.29 -9.28 16.74
C LEU A 466 -0.94 -8.45 17.84
N ALA A 467 -1.85 -9.03 18.61
CA ALA A 467 -2.54 -8.33 19.70
C ALA A 467 -2.94 -9.29 20.82
N ASP A 468 -3.29 -8.74 21.98
CA ASP A 468 -3.78 -9.50 23.14
C ASP A 468 -5.20 -10.06 22.93
N ARG A 469 -5.91 -9.56 21.92
CA ARG A 469 -7.23 -10.05 21.48
C ARG A 469 -7.10 -10.99 20.27
N ARG A 470 -8.16 -11.75 20.00
CA ARG A 470 -8.21 -12.55 18.75
C ARG A 470 -8.32 -11.61 17.55
N VAL A 471 -7.41 -11.75 16.61
CA VAL A 471 -7.34 -11.01 15.36
C VAL A 471 -7.82 -11.93 14.23
N SER A 472 -8.73 -11.45 13.39
CA SER A 472 -9.23 -12.17 12.20
C SER A 472 -8.45 -11.80 10.96
N ASP A 473 -8.07 -10.54 10.82
CA ASP A 473 -7.22 -10.04 9.74
C ASP A 473 -6.08 -9.19 10.37
N PRO A 474 -4.81 -9.48 10.05
CA PRO A 474 -3.67 -8.68 10.50
C PRO A 474 -3.78 -7.19 10.18
N ARG A 475 -4.45 -6.83 9.08
CA ARG A 475 -4.65 -5.45 8.62
C ARG A 475 -5.56 -4.61 9.54
N ASP A 476 -6.35 -5.27 10.39
CA ASP A 476 -7.14 -4.59 11.43
C ASP A 476 -6.28 -4.07 12.59
N VAL A 477 -5.02 -4.49 12.65
CA VAL A 477 -4.10 -4.18 13.75
C VAL A 477 -2.89 -3.38 13.28
N VAL A 478 -2.33 -3.71 12.12
CA VAL A 478 -1.11 -3.08 11.58
C VAL A 478 -1.22 -2.86 10.08
N LYS A 479 -0.54 -1.81 9.60
CA LYS A 479 -0.39 -1.46 8.18
C LYS A 479 1.08 -1.40 7.81
N VAL A 480 1.38 -1.50 6.52
CA VAL A 480 2.72 -1.29 6.00
C VAL A 480 3.19 0.13 6.33
N GLY A 481 4.40 0.26 6.86
CA GLY A 481 4.97 1.53 7.32
C GLY A 481 4.70 1.86 8.79
N ASP A 482 3.85 1.11 9.49
CA ASP A 482 3.63 1.33 10.93
C ASP A 482 4.88 1.01 11.73
N ILE A 483 5.19 1.88 12.72
CA ILE A 483 6.23 1.63 13.71
C ILE A 483 5.59 0.89 14.88
N VAL A 484 6.09 -0.31 15.13
CA VAL A 484 5.55 -1.21 16.15
C VAL A 484 6.64 -1.62 17.14
N LYS A 485 6.24 -1.80 18.40
CA LYS A 485 7.10 -2.44 19.40
C LYS A 485 6.90 -3.94 19.35
N VAL A 486 7.98 -4.65 19.09
CA VAL A 486 7.99 -6.10 18.99
C VAL A 486 8.97 -6.71 19.98
N ARG A 487 8.62 -7.90 20.47
CA ARG A 487 9.50 -8.72 21.29
C ARG A 487 9.99 -9.90 20.48
N VAL A 488 11.28 -10.15 20.54
CA VAL A 488 11.90 -11.34 19.94
C VAL A 488 11.46 -12.58 20.72
N LEU A 489 10.81 -13.53 20.05
CA LEU A 489 10.41 -14.81 20.63
C LEU A 489 11.49 -15.87 20.39
N GLU A 490 11.95 -15.98 19.16
CA GLU A 490 12.88 -17.00 18.71
C GLU A 490 13.69 -16.49 17.51
N VAL A 491 14.95 -16.88 17.44
CA VAL A 491 15.84 -16.61 16.30
C VAL A 491 16.41 -17.93 15.80
N ASP A 492 16.02 -18.35 14.60
CA ASP A 492 16.56 -19.55 13.93
C ASP A 492 17.57 -19.11 12.85
N LEU A 493 18.84 -19.12 13.22
CA LEU A 493 19.95 -18.73 12.32
C LEU A 493 20.11 -19.69 11.14
N ALA A 494 19.77 -20.97 11.30
CA ALA A 494 19.93 -21.98 10.25
C ALA A 494 18.89 -21.80 9.14
N ARG A 495 17.66 -21.39 9.52
CA ARG A 495 16.55 -21.15 8.58
C ARG A 495 16.37 -19.68 8.24
N GLN A 496 17.21 -18.81 8.78
CA GLN A 496 17.09 -17.34 8.64
C GLN A 496 15.68 -16.83 8.98
N ARG A 497 15.17 -17.22 10.17
CA ARG A 497 13.83 -16.83 10.61
C ARG A 497 13.88 -16.17 11.98
N ILE A 498 13.14 -15.07 12.11
CA ILE A 498 12.94 -14.35 13.36
C ILE A 498 11.46 -14.36 13.67
N SER A 499 11.10 -14.91 14.84
CA SER A 499 9.72 -14.89 15.34
C SER A 499 9.56 -13.75 16.33
N LEU A 500 8.57 -12.91 16.11
CA LEU A 500 8.30 -11.70 16.89
C LEU A 500 6.90 -11.73 17.50
N SER A 501 6.67 -10.92 18.54
CA SER A 501 5.37 -10.73 19.20
C SER A 501 5.14 -9.26 19.54
N MET A 502 3.95 -8.76 19.28
CA MET A 502 3.46 -7.45 19.72
C MET A 502 2.63 -7.52 21.01
N ARG A 503 2.44 -8.72 21.57
CA ARG A 503 1.67 -8.90 22.81
C ARG A 503 2.39 -8.33 24.03
N SER A 504 1.59 -7.75 24.94
CA SER A 504 2.06 -7.31 26.26
C SER A 504 2.40 -8.47 27.19
N GLU A 505 3.27 -8.26 28.16
CA GLU A 505 3.77 -9.31 29.10
C GLU A 505 2.70 -9.97 29.98
N GLY A 506 1.48 -9.41 30.06
CA GLY A 506 0.42 -9.89 30.96
C GLY A 506 -0.47 -11.02 30.42
N ALA A 507 -0.40 -11.34 29.12
CA ALA A 507 -1.33 -12.26 28.48
C ALA A 507 -0.82 -13.70 28.37
N ARG A 508 -0.26 -14.28 29.42
CA ARG A 508 -0.11 -15.73 29.52
C ARG A 508 -1.48 -16.37 29.62
N ARG A 509 -2.13 -16.65 28.50
CA ARG A 509 -3.19 -17.65 28.48
C ARG A 509 -2.56 -19.00 28.79
N GLN A 510 -2.95 -19.59 29.92
CA GLN A 510 -2.75 -21.00 30.18
C GLN A 510 -3.27 -21.79 28.97
N ALA A 511 -2.35 -22.45 28.29
CA ALA A 511 -2.74 -23.46 27.32
C ALA A 511 -3.59 -24.51 28.07
N PRO A 512 -4.74 -24.98 27.52
CA PRO A 512 -5.44 -26.09 28.12
C PRO A 512 -4.48 -27.28 28.12
N ALA A 513 -4.26 -27.86 29.30
CA ALA A 513 -3.43 -29.01 29.48
C ALA A 513 -3.84 -30.12 28.50
N ALA A 514 -2.95 -30.45 27.58
CA ALA A 514 -3.15 -31.58 26.67
C ALA A 514 -3.26 -32.84 27.54
N ARG A 515 -4.43 -33.47 27.50
CA ARG A 515 -4.61 -34.85 28.00
C ARG A 515 -3.60 -35.71 27.28
N ARG A 516 -2.66 -36.23 28.05
CA ARG A 516 -1.77 -37.30 27.62
C ARG A 516 -2.60 -38.55 27.37
N ASP A 517 -2.98 -38.79 26.14
CA ASP A 517 -3.33 -40.14 25.69
C ASP A 517 -2.04 -40.85 25.32
N THR A 518 -1.63 -41.72 26.24
CA THR A 518 -0.61 -42.70 26.00
C THR A 518 -1.11 -43.77 25.04
N ARG A 519 -0.89 -43.59 23.74
CA ARG A 519 -0.82 -44.68 22.78
C ARG A 519 0.32 -44.42 21.82
N SER A 520 1.35 -45.27 22.00
CA SER A 520 2.49 -45.38 21.10
C SER A 520 2.01 -45.77 19.69
N ALA A 521 2.21 -44.86 18.71
CA ALA A 521 2.19 -45.23 17.32
C ALA A 521 3.49 -44.71 16.68
N ALA A 522 4.17 -45.61 15.98
CA ALA A 522 5.41 -45.35 15.27
C ALA A 522 5.25 -44.24 14.21
N PRO A 523 6.32 -43.47 13.88
CA PRO A 523 6.22 -42.39 12.90
C PRO A 523 6.02 -42.95 11.50
N SER A 524 4.88 -42.64 10.91
CA SER A 524 4.65 -42.85 9.48
C SER A 524 5.51 -41.88 8.67
N GLN A 525 6.47 -42.41 7.92
CA GLN A 525 7.25 -41.65 6.94
C GLN A 525 6.31 -41.09 5.89
N GLY A 526 6.23 -39.77 5.77
CA GLY A 526 5.41 -39.09 4.78
C GLY A 526 5.82 -39.47 3.34
N ALA A 527 4.84 -39.63 2.45
CA ALA A 527 5.00 -40.04 1.06
C ALA A 527 6.02 -39.20 0.25
N MET A 528 6.31 -37.97 0.66
CA MET A 528 7.33 -37.14 0.06
C MET A 528 8.75 -37.55 0.39
N ALA A 529 9.02 -38.08 1.58
CA ALA A 529 10.35 -38.58 1.95
C ALA A 529 10.73 -39.85 1.19
N ALA A 530 9.74 -40.70 0.86
CA ALA A 530 9.93 -41.91 0.05
C ALA A 530 10.19 -41.59 -1.43
N ALA A 531 9.63 -40.49 -1.97
CA ALA A 531 9.86 -40.07 -3.35
C ALA A 531 11.27 -39.53 -3.57
N PHE A 532 11.84 -38.77 -2.62
CA PHE A 532 13.20 -38.23 -2.72
C PHE A 532 14.29 -39.29 -2.52
N ALA A 533 14.00 -40.39 -1.83
CA ALA A 533 14.95 -41.49 -1.69
C ALA A 533 15.14 -42.31 -2.99
N LYS A 534 14.18 -42.27 -3.92
CA LYS A 534 14.27 -42.95 -5.23
C LYS A 534 15.01 -42.18 -6.33
N LEU A 535 15.30 -40.89 -6.13
CA LEU A 535 16.03 -40.04 -7.08
C LEU A 535 17.54 -39.97 -6.82
N ARG A 536 18.08 -40.76 -5.88
CA ARG A 536 19.50 -40.87 -5.59
C ARG A 536 20.06 -42.28 -5.88
N ARG A 537 19.59 -42.90 -6.93
CA ARG A 537 20.29 -44.06 -7.53
C ARG A 537 20.41 -43.88 -9.04
#